data_bd5a878e236af5899bbf5be2ba241d67
#
_entry.id   bd5a878e236af5899bbf5be2ba241d67
#
_cell.length_a   1.000
_cell.length_b   1.000
_cell.length_c   1.000
_cell.angle_alpha   90.00
_cell.angle_beta   90.00
_cell.angle_gamma   90.00
#
_symmetry.space_group_name_H-M   'P 1'
#
loop_
_entity.id
_entity.type
_entity.pdbx_description
1 polymer ?
#
loop_
_entity_poly.entity_id
_entity_poly.type
_entity_poly.pdbx_seq_one_letter_code
_entity_poly.pdbx_strand_id
1 'polypeptide(L)'
;MLDVRYKIFVFLTLILGISACDLTTKEQTKMEEPKPYIGWWVYGEGQHIFKDEETLGEWELTFPNENMQELIELYLAVCEMEYFPMECNMIGHLHNDTLEVTDLEITYIQGCGE
;
A
#
# COMPACT_ATOMS: atom_id res chain seq x y z
N MET A 1 -55.72 -22.59 0.82
CA MET A 1 -55.27 -22.10 2.00
C MET A 1 -53.93 -22.59 2.37
N LEU A 2 -53.72 -23.79 2.35
CA LEU A 2 -52.46 -24.27 2.71
C LEU A 2 -51.47 -23.88 1.71
N ASP A 3 -51.79 -23.85 0.48
CA ASP A 3 -50.83 -23.55 -0.48
C ASP A 3 -50.21 -22.25 -0.18
N VAL A 4 -50.90 -21.44 0.39
CA VAL A 4 -50.36 -20.17 0.73
C VAL A 4 -49.02 -20.29 1.36
N ARG A 5 -48.88 -21.19 2.20
CA ARG A 5 -47.69 -21.33 2.89
C ARG A 5 -46.55 -21.55 2.00
N TYR A 6 -46.73 -22.19 0.96
CA TYR A 6 -45.67 -22.48 0.09
C TYR A 6 -45.03 -21.24 -0.38
N LYS A 7 -45.81 -20.35 -0.79
CA LYS A 7 -45.28 -19.15 -1.28
C LYS A 7 -44.27 -18.67 -0.33
N ILE A 8 -44.54 -18.76 0.83
CA ILE A 8 -43.69 -18.29 1.82
C ILE A 8 -42.33 -18.93 1.75
N PHE A 9 -42.27 -20.14 1.62
CA PHE A 9 -41.02 -20.81 1.60
C PHE A 9 -40.22 -20.25 0.49
N VAL A 10 -40.85 -20.06 -0.55
CA VAL A 10 -40.19 -19.55 -1.67
C VAL A 10 -39.37 -18.36 -1.34
N PHE A 11 -39.93 -17.45 -0.67
CA PHE A 11 -39.20 -16.28 -0.33
C PHE A 11 -37.99 -16.63 0.43
N LEU A 12 -38.14 -17.46 1.32
CA LEU A 12 -37.04 -17.80 2.15
C LEU A 12 -35.90 -18.17 1.29
N THR A 13 -36.15 -18.99 0.39
CA THR A 13 -35.09 -19.45 -0.44
C THR A 13 -34.47 -18.27 -1.11
N LEU A 14 -35.20 -17.37 -1.58
CA LEU A 14 -34.66 -16.26 -2.21
C LEU A 14 -33.69 -15.56 -1.33
N ILE A 15 -34.12 -15.32 -0.20
CA ILE A 15 -33.30 -14.66 0.74
C ILE A 15 -31.99 -15.32 0.84
N LEU A 16 -31.97 -16.57 0.82
CA LEU A 16 -30.74 -17.27 0.92
C LEU A 16 -29.87 -16.86 -0.22
N GLY A 17 -30.42 -16.83 -1.36
CA GLY A 17 -29.63 -16.51 -2.48
C GLY A 17 -28.94 -15.21 -2.27
N ILE A 18 -29.61 -14.32 -1.68
CA ILE A 18 -29.03 -13.06 -1.45
C ILE A 18 -27.82 -13.17 -0.63
N SER A 19 -27.90 -13.96 0.34
CA SER A 19 -26.76 -14.07 1.21
C SER A 19 -25.56 -14.36 0.35
N ALA A 20 -25.75 -14.93 -0.72
CA ALA A 20 -24.64 -15.27 -1.54
C ALA A 20 -23.87 -14.02 -1.86
N CYS A 21 -24.49 -12.96 -1.94
CA CYS A 21 -23.79 -11.75 -2.25
C CYS A 21 -22.68 -11.50 -1.29
N ASP A 22 -22.81 -11.92 -0.14
CA ASP A 22 -21.80 -11.66 0.82
C ASP A 22 -20.50 -12.15 0.31
N LEU A 23 -20.54 -13.16 -0.44
CA LEU A 23 -19.34 -13.72 -0.92
C LEU A 23 -18.50 -12.65 -1.55
N THR A 24 -19.10 -11.84 -2.29
CA THR A 24 -18.33 -10.85 -2.97
C THR A 24 -17.54 -10.04 -2.00
N THR A 25 -18.04 -9.83 -0.86
CA THR A 25 -17.28 -9.01 0.05
C THR A 25 -15.93 -9.62 0.30
N LYS A 26 -15.81 -10.86 0.24
CA LYS A 26 -14.54 -11.45 0.48
C LYS A 26 -13.55 -10.98 -0.49
N GLU A 27 -13.96 -10.76 -1.64
CA GLU A 27 -13.06 -10.31 -2.61
C GLU A 27 -12.44 -9.07 -2.22
N GLN A 28 -13.15 -8.20 -1.67
CA GLN A 28 -12.61 -6.96 -1.29
C GLN A 28 -11.49 -7.13 -0.38
N THR A 29 -11.57 -8.05 0.47
CA THR A 29 -10.53 -8.21 1.43
C THR A 29 -9.30 -8.65 0.72
N LYS A 30 -9.43 -9.05 -0.52
CA LYS A 30 -8.28 -9.45 -1.21
C LYS A 30 -7.32 -8.34 -1.27
N MET A 31 -6.07 -8.62 -1.18
CA MET A 31 -5.09 -7.60 -1.24
C MET A 31 -5.07 -7.01 -2.58
N GLU A 32 -4.97 -5.74 -2.65
CA GLU A 32 -4.83 -5.06 -3.91
C GLU A 32 -3.44 -5.31 -4.40
N GLU A 33 -3.25 -5.32 -5.68
CA GLU A 33 -1.93 -5.52 -6.21
C GLU A 33 -1.08 -4.32 -5.92
N PRO A 34 0.21 -4.51 -5.71
CA PRO A 34 1.09 -3.38 -5.44
C PRO A 34 1.12 -2.44 -6.62
N LYS A 35 1.24 -1.18 -6.33
CA LYS A 35 1.28 -0.16 -7.36
C LYS A 35 2.59 0.61 -7.28
N PRO A 36 3.04 1.19 -8.38
CA PRO A 36 4.25 1.98 -8.35
C PRO A 36 3.97 3.40 -7.93
N TYR A 37 4.85 3.95 -7.14
CA TYR A 37 4.78 5.32 -6.70
C TYR A 37 6.14 5.94 -6.94
N ILE A 38 6.18 7.03 -7.67
CA ILE A 38 7.42 7.70 -7.99
C ILE A 38 7.51 8.97 -7.18
N GLY A 39 8.64 9.18 -6.56
CA GLY A 39 8.81 10.35 -5.73
C GLY A 39 10.12 10.34 -5.02
N TRP A 40 10.16 10.89 -3.83
CA TRP A 40 11.39 11.03 -3.09
C TRP A 40 11.30 10.34 -1.74
N TRP A 41 12.34 9.59 -1.42
CA TRP A 41 12.48 8.94 -0.14
C TRP A 41 13.33 9.84 0.72
N VAL A 42 12.82 10.26 1.86
CA VAL A 42 13.53 11.13 2.77
C VAL A 42 13.64 10.43 4.10
N TYR A 43 14.85 10.23 4.55
CA TYR A 43 15.07 9.59 5.83
C TYR A 43 15.72 10.58 6.77
N GLY A 44 15.26 10.67 7.99
CA GLY A 44 15.86 11.51 8.98
C GLY A 44 15.32 11.24 10.37
N GLU A 45 16.20 11.29 11.36
CA GLU A 45 15.79 11.12 12.73
C GLU A 45 14.96 9.85 12.95
N GLY A 46 15.35 8.81 12.29
CA GLY A 46 14.67 7.53 12.49
C GLY A 46 13.38 7.34 11.73
N GLN A 47 13.00 8.30 10.92
CA GLN A 47 11.75 8.19 10.17
C GLN A 47 11.98 8.13 8.70
N HIS A 48 11.19 7.33 8.01
CA HIS A 48 11.27 7.22 6.57
C HIS A 48 9.99 7.77 5.99
N ILE A 49 10.10 8.76 5.12
CA ILE A 49 8.93 9.42 4.53
C ILE A 49 9.08 9.37 3.03
N PHE A 50 7.99 9.19 2.35
CA PHE A 50 7.97 9.21 0.89
C PHE A 50 7.09 10.36 0.44
N LYS A 51 7.64 11.22 -0.42
CA LYS A 51 6.86 12.32 -0.96
C LYS A 51 6.52 11.98 -2.39
N ASP A 52 5.25 11.86 -2.67
CA ASP A 52 4.79 11.47 -4.00
C ASP A 52 5.00 12.63 -4.97
N GLU A 53 5.61 12.32 -6.11
CA GLU A 53 5.93 13.35 -7.06
C GLU A 53 4.68 13.90 -7.73
N GLU A 54 3.67 13.09 -7.90
CA GLU A 54 2.47 13.50 -8.57
C GLU A 54 1.54 14.33 -7.72
N THR A 55 1.25 13.87 -6.52
CA THR A 55 0.31 14.56 -5.66
C THR A 55 0.99 15.42 -4.62
N LEU A 56 2.30 15.23 -4.43
CA LEU A 56 3.07 15.90 -3.39
C LEU A 56 2.61 15.51 -1.99
N GLY A 57 1.88 14.42 -1.88
CA GLY A 57 1.49 13.92 -0.58
C GLY A 57 2.67 13.24 0.09
N GLU A 58 2.67 13.21 1.39
CA GLU A 58 3.76 12.60 2.13
C GLU A 58 3.21 11.45 2.94
N TRP A 59 3.86 10.31 2.86
CA TRP A 59 3.40 9.12 3.54
C TRP A 59 4.54 8.48 4.30
N GLU A 60 4.21 7.84 5.38
CA GLU A 60 5.21 7.13 6.15
C GLU A 60 5.54 5.84 5.43
N LEU A 61 6.80 5.43 5.43
CA LEU A 61 7.20 4.22 4.72
C LEU A 61 7.41 3.07 5.68
N THR A 62 6.98 1.88 5.28
CA THR A 62 7.30 0.67 6.00
C THR A 62 7.84 -0.32 5.00
N PHE A 63 8.80 -1.12 5.43
CA PHE A 63 9.44 -2.08 4.55
C PHE A 63 9.40 -3.45 5.21
N PRO A 64 8.26 -4.11 5.13
CA PRO A 64 8.09 -5.36 5.88
C PRO A 64 9.06 -6.48 5.52
N ASN A 65 9.57 -6.46 4.31
CA ASN A 65 10.46 -7.53 3.89
C ASN A 65 11.92 -7.15 3.92
N GLU A 66 12.25 -6.01 4.52
CA GLU A 66 13.61 -5.54 4.51
C GLU A 66 14.13 -5.32 5.92
N ASN A 67 15.42 -5.34 6.05
CA ASN A 67 16.06 -5.03 7.31
C ASN A 67 16.19 -3.52 7.39
N MET A 68 15.55 -2.92 8.39
CA MET A 68 15.55 -1.46 8.47
C MET A 68 16.93 -0.88 8.65
N GLN A 69 17.79 -1.57 9.35
CA GLN A 69 19.13 -1.06 9.54
C GLN A 69 19.88 -1.00 8.22
N GLU A 70 19.69 -2.00 7.38
CA GLU A 70 20.35 -2.02 6.09
C GLU A 70 19.79 -0.93 5.19
N LEU A 71 18.53 -0.62 5.31
CA LEU A 71 17.94 0.44 4.50
C LEU A 71 18.50 1.78 4.91
N ILE A 72 18.69 1.99 6.20
CA ILE A 72 19.26 3.23 6.67
C ILE A 72 20.69 3.36 6.17
N GLU A 73 21.42 2.26 6.20
CA GLU A 73 22.79 2.32 5.72
C GLU A 73 22.82 2.59 4.23
N LEU A 74 21.89 2.02 3.49
CA LEU A 74 21.84 2.26 2.08
C LEU A 74 21.53 3.73 1.81
N TYR A 75 20.55 4.28 2.50
CA TYR A 75 20.18 5.66 2.29
C TYR A 75 21.36 6.59 2.60
N LEU A 76 22.02 6.37 3.71
CA LEU A 76 23.11 7.24 4.09
C LEU A 76 24.35 7.04 3.22
N ALA A 77 24.51 5.85 2.68
CA ALA A 77 25.65 5.62 1.80
C ALA A 77 25.44 6.34 0.48
N VAL A 78 24.21 6.44 0.05
CA VAL A 78 23.91 7.09 -1.21
C VAL A 78 23.82 8.59 -1.06
N CYS A 79 23.06 9.06 -0.08
CA CYS A 79 22.84 10.48 0.08
C CYS A 79 23.81 11.17 1.01
N GLU A 80 24.51 10.39 1.82
CA GLU A 80 25.55 10.92 2.70
C GLU A 80 25.03 11.86 3.78
N MET A 81 23.75 12.05 3.89
CA MET A 81 23.21 12.88 4.96
C MET A 81 21.72 12.62 5.07
N GLU A 82 21.18 12.89 6.23
CA GLU A 82 19.77 12.74 6.44
C GLU A 82 19.01 13.86 5.73
N TYR A 83 17.75 13.61 5.48
CA TYR A 83 16.83 14.57 4.89
C TYR A 83 17.15 14.97 3.45
N PHE A 84 18.01 14.23 2.80
CA PHE A 84 18.31 14.54 1.42
C PHE A 84 17.39 13.70 0.52
N PRO A 85 16.56 14.31 -0.29
CA PRO A 85 15.57 13.54 -1.06
C PRO A 85 16.24 12.65 -2.10
N MET A 86 15.88 11.39 -2.09
CA MET A 86 16.42 10.43 -3.03
C MET A 86 15.31 9.98 -3.93
N GLU A 87 15.40 10.30 -5.21
CA GLU A 87 14.34 9.96 -6.15
C GLU A 87 14.31 8.47 -6.36
N CYS A 88 13.15 7.89 -6.29
CA CYS A 88 13.02 6.45 -6.43
C CYS A 88 11.62 6.05 -6.81
N ASN A 89 11.50 4.79 -7.20
CA ASN A 89 10.23 4.21 -7.54
C ASN A 89 9.95 3.17 -6.47
N MET A 90 8.87 3.34 -5.72
CA MET A 90 8.50 2.41 -4.68
C MET A 90 7.28 1.66 -5.12
N ILE A 91 7.30 0.35 -4.99
CA ILE A 91 6.18 -0.47 -5.36
C ILE A 91 5.60 -1.02 -4.08
N GLY A 92 4.34 -0.81 -3.87
CA GLY A 92 3.73 -1.25 -2.64
C GLY A 92 2.26 -0.91 -2.52
N HIS A 93 1.80 -0.92 -1.30
CA HIS A 93 0.39 -0.69 -1.00
C HIS A 93 0.25 0.53 -0.11
N LEU A 94 -0.61 1.45 -0.52
CA LEU A 94 -0.85 2.63 0.28
C LEU A 94 -2.07 2.42 1.16
N HIS A 95 -1.89 2.49 2.46
CA HIS A 95 -2.99 2.33 3.41
C HIS A 95 -3.01 3.56 4.28
N ASN A 96 -4.06 4.33 4.17
CA ASN A 96 -4.17 5.55 4.93
C ASN A 96 -2.98 6.41 4.57
N ASP A 97 -2.14 6.72 5.49
CA ASP A 97 -0.98 7.56 5.20
C ASP A 97 0.31 6.77 5.28
N THR A 98 0.25 5.49 5.08
CA THR A 98 1.43 4.65 5.16
C THR A 98 1.59 3.86 3.86
N LEU A 99 2.78 3.93 3.30
CA LEU A 99 3.08 3.17 2.10
C LEU A 99 3.89 1.96 2.51
N GLU A 100 3.32 0.78 2.29
CA GLU A 100 3.99 -0.46 2.63
C GLU A 100 4.74 -0.92 1.41
N VAL A 101 6.04 -0.85 1.43
CA VAL A 101 6.86 -1.07 0.26
C VAL A 101 7.23 -2.53 0.10
N THR A 102 6.95 -3.08 -1.07
CA THR A 102 7.34 -4.44 -1.35
C THR A 102 8.56 -4.49 -2.26
N ASP A 103 8.85 -3.41 -2.96
CA ASP A 103 10.03 -3.37 -3.82
C ASP A 103 10.45 -1.92 -4.00
N LEU A 104 11.71 -1.71 -4.24
CA LEU A 104 12.27 -0.37 -4.30
C LEU A 104 13.31 -0.28 -5.40
N GLU A 105 13.23 0.78 -6.18
CA GLU A 105 14.22 0.99 -7.22
C GLU A 105 14.66 2.44 -7.14
N ILE A 106 15.96 2.69 -7.00
CA ILE A 106 16.48 4.05 -6.93
C ILE A 106 16.71 4.51 -8.36
N THR A 107 16.00 5.56 -8.76
CA THR A 107 16.06 5.99 -10.14
C THR A 107 17.00 7.16 -10.33
N TYR A 108 17.18 7.99 -9.31
CA TYR A 108 18.05 9.13 -9.49
C TYR A 108 18.52 9.63 -8.13
N ILE A 109 19.78 9.91 -8.03
CA ILE A 109 20.36 10.40 -6.79
C ILE A 109 20.69 11.84 -6.98
N GLN A 110 19.82 12.68 -6.43
CA GLN A 110 19.96 14.09 -6.61
C GLN A 110 20.99 14.66 -5.68
N GLY A 111 22.03 15.22 -6.23
CA GLY A 111 23.03 15.83 -5.37
C GLY A 111 23.90 14.86 -4.64
N CYS A 112 23.69 13.59 -4.81
CA CYS A 112 24.50 12.60 -4.15
C CYS A 112 25.34 11.90 -5.19
N GLY A 113 26.58 11.75 -4.91
CA GLY A 113 27.38 11.01 -5.83
C GLY A 113 27.59 11.71 -7.14
N GLU A 114 27.36 12.93 -7.18
CA GLU A 114 27.52 13.67 -8.40
C GLU A 114 28.93 14.12 -8.55
#